data_c93304c97816a1c3be35aa807c9b9495
#
_entry.id   c93304c97816a1c3be35aa807c9b9495
#
_cell.length_a   1.000
_cell.length_b   1.000
_cell.length_c   1.000
_cell.angle_alpha   90.00
_cell.angle_beta   90.00
_cell.angle_gamma   90.00
#
_symmetry.space_group_name_H-M   'P 1'
#
loop_
_entity.id
_entity.type
_entity.pdbx_description
1 polymer ?
#
loop_
_entity_poly.entity_id
_entity_poly.type
_entity_poly.pdbx_seq_one_letter_code
_entity_poly.pdbx_strand_id
1 'polypeptide(L)'
;ISIRYSPLRKISPNIKDTMPSDNNQEMFPIVDEQGNITGAATRGECHSGSKLLHPVVHLHVFNTQGDIYLQKRPEWKDIQPGKWDTAVGGHIDLGESVEIALKREAHEELGITDFTPELLTSYVFESSREKELVFVHKTVYDGEIYPSNELDGGRFWKIEEIKENLGKGIFTPNFEEELKKVSLIPSLSK
;
A
#
# COMPACT_ATOMS: atom_id res chain seq x y z
N ILE A 1 -45.62 -18.04 -46.68
CA ILE A 1 -45.63 -17.51 -45.31
C ILE A 1 -44.17 -17.26 -44.96
N SER A 2 -43.79 -15.96 -44.98
CA SER A 2 -42.41 -15.53 -44.73
C SER A 2 -42.30 -15.04 -43.28
N ILE A 3 -41.54 -15.73 -42.47
CA ILE A 3 -41.29 -15.37 -41.08
C ILE A 3 -40.10 -14.39 -41.09
N ARG A 4 -40.36 -13.13 -40.73
CA ARG A 4 -39.30 -12.13 -40.52
C ARG A 4 -38.72 -12.28 -39.09
N TYR A 5 -37.46 -12.64 -39.03
CA TYR A 5 -36.69 -12.57 -37.79
C TYR A 5 -36.31 -11.10 -37.53
N SER A 6 -36.76 -10.56 -36.40
CA SER A 6 -36.28 -9.28 -35.88
C SER A 6 -34.92 -9.51 -35.19
N PRO A 7 -33.92 -8.65 -35.40
CA PRO A 7 -32.65 -8.81 -34.73
C PRO A 7 -32.80 -8.43 -33.26
N LEU A 8 -32.39 -9.33 -32.39
CA LEU A 8 -32.23 -9.10 -30.94
C LEU A 8 -31.27 -7.91 -30.71
N ARG A 9 -31.76 -6.87 -30.07
CA ARG A 9 -30.94 -5.78 -29.58
C ARG A 9 -29.92 -6.38 -28.62
N LYS A 10 -28.62 -6.26 -28.96
CA LYS A 10 -27.52 -6.47 -28.00
C LYS A 10 -27.66 -5.40 -26.93
N ILE A 11 -28.05 -5.83 -25.73
CA ILE A 11 -27.95 -5.01 -24.54
C ILE A 11 -26.45 -5.03 -24.18
N SER A 12 -25.77 -3.95 -24.50
CA SER A 12 -24.43 -3.71 -23.95
C SER A 12 -24.58 -3.55 -22.45
N PRO A 13 -23.87 -4.32 -21.62
CA PRO A 13 -23.81 -4.01 -20.20
C PRO A 13 -23.12 -2.65 -20.08
N ASN A 14 -23.83 -1.68 -19.51
CA ASN A 14 -23.23 -0.44 -19.01
C ASN A 14 -22.30 -0.82 -17.86
N ILE A 15 -21.09 -1.21 -18.20
CA ILE A 15 -19.98 -1.20 -17.24
C ILE A 15 -19.70 0.29 -17.03
N LYS A 16 -20.32 0.87 -16.02
CA LYS A 16 -19.76 2.05 -15.40
C LYS A 16 -18.42 1.60 -14.87
N ASP A 17 -17.35 1.96 -15.55
CA ASP A 17 -16.02 1.97 -14.98
C ASP A 17 -16.08 2.92 -13.78
N THR A 18 -16.43 2.36 -12.61
CA THR A 18 -16.29 3.07 -11.36
C THR A 18 -14.80 3.14 -11.10
N MET A 19 -14.25 4.34 -11.22
CA MET A 19 -12.88 4.62 -10.78
C MET A 19 -12.69 4.05 -9.39
N PRO A 20 -11.56 3.37 -9.09
CA PRO A 20 -11.28 2.89 -7.75
C PRO A 20 -11.39 4.05 -6.77
N SER A 21 -12.17 3.89 -5.70
CA SER A 21 -12.33 4.89 -4.66
C SER A 21 -12.19 4.23 -3.29
N ASP A 22 -11.63 4.98 -2.34
CA ASP A 22 -11.48 4.52 -0.98
C ASP A 22 -12.86 4.39 -0.30
N ASN A 23 -13.07 3.28 0.42
CA ASN A 23 -14.29 3.06 1.19
C ASN A 23 -14.17 3.70 2.58
N ASN A 24 -14.75 4.88 2.76
CA ASN A 24 -14.72 5.61 4.02
C ASN A 24 -15.48 4.94 5.17
N GLN A 25 -16.25 3.88 4.91
CA GLN A 25 -16.98 3.11 5.92
C GLN A 25 -16.22 1.89 6.44
N GLU A 26 -15.05 1.56 5.88
CA GLU A 26 -14.19 0.53 6.46
C GLU A 26 -13.88 0.83 7.92
N MET A 27 -13.92 -0.22 8.74
CA MET A 27 -13.65 -0.11 10.18
C MET A 27 -12.20 -0.48 10.50
N PHE A 28 -11.52 0.42 11.19
CA PHE A 28 -10.16 0.20 11.68
C PHE A 28 -10.12 0.09 13.20
N PRO A 29 -9.26 -0.73 13.78
CA PRO A 29 -8.99 -0.66 15.21
C PRO A 29 -8.28 0.66 15.53
N ILE A 30 -8.63 1.26 16.66
CA ILE A 30 -7.85 2.35 17.25
C ILE A 30 -6.95 1.73 18.31
N VAL A 31 -5.68 2.14 18.32
CA VAL A 31 -4.66 1.53 19.17
C VAL A 31 -3.91 2.57 19.99
N ASP A 32 -3.25 2.12 21.03
CA ASP A 32 -2.19 2.89 21.70
C ASP A 32 -0.84 2.71 20.99
N GLU A 33 0.20 3.38 21.46
CA GLU A 33 1.54 3.30 20.83
C GLU A 33 2.22 1.93 21.00
N GLN A 34 1.71 1.08 21.89
CA GLN A 34 2.13 -0.31 22.05
C GLN A 34 1.37 -1.28 21.17
N GLY A 35 0.39 -0.79 20.42
CA GLY A 35 -0.44 -1.61 19.52
C GLY A 35 -1.65 -2.27 20.21
N ASN A 36 -1.96 -1.93 21.45
CA ASN A 36 -3.14 -2.43 22.14
C ASN A 36 -4.39 -1.75 21.60
N ILE A 37 -5.45 -2.52 21.33
CA ILE A 37 -6.70 -1.98 20.81
C ILE A 37 -7.43 -1.24 21.92
N THR A 38 -7.76 0.03 21.68
CA THR A 38 -8.48 0.92 22.61
C THR A 38 -9.85 1.31 22.10
N GLY A 39 -10.19 1.03 20.84
CA GLY A 39 -11.45 1.38 20.22
C GLY A 39 -11.52 0.98 18.77
N ALA A 40 -12.47 1.56 18.05
CA ALA A 40 -12.64 1.40 16.61
C ALA A 40 -13.19 2.69 16.00
N ALA A 41 -12.85 2.95 14.75
CA ALA A 41 -13.36 4.09 13.99
C ALA A 41 -13.41 3.75 12.50
N THR A 42 -14.16 4.53 11.75
CA THR A 42 -14.19 4.39 10.29
C THR A 42 -12.93 4.97 9.65
N ARG A 43 -12.61 4.51 8.45
CA ARG A 43 -11.55 5.08 7.62
C ARG A 43 -11.71 6.60 7.47
N GLY A 44 -12.95 7.05 7.19
CA GLY A 44 -13.24 8.48 7.06
C GLY A 44 -12.88 9.27 8.30
N GLU A 45 -13.22 8.78 9.49
CA GLU A 45 -12.86 9.41 10.77
C GLU A 45 -11.35 9.45 10.99
N CYS A 46 -10.66 8.34 10.70
CA CYS A 46 -9.19 8.25 10.84
C CYS A 46 -8.45 9.24 9.93
N HIS A 47 -9.00 9.54 8.75
CA HIS A 47 -8.38 10.41 7.74
C HIS A 47 -8.89 11.85 7.73
N SER A 48 -9.70 12.24 8.71
CA SER A 48 -10.34 13.56 8.79
C SER A 48 -9.59 14.63 9.59
N GLY A 49 -8.35 14.34 9.99
CA GLY A 49 -7.60 15.20 10.91
C GLY A 49 -7.87 14.92 12.39
N SER A 50 -8.62 13.86 12.72
CA SER A 50 -8.94 13.43 14.09
C SER A 50 -7.72 13.01 14.89
N LYS A 51 -6.64 12.63 14.22
CA LYS A 51 -5.40 12.08 14.84
C LYS A 51 -5.64 10.80 15.65
N LEU A 52 -6.67 10.04 15.31
CA LEU A 52 -6.90 8.72 15.88
C LEU A 52 -5.80 7.77 15.40
N LEU A 53 -5.05 7.22 16.36
CA LEU A 53 -3.95 6.32 16.05
C LEU A 53 -4.50 4.97 15.58
N HIS A 54 -4.25 4.63 14.32
CA HIS A 54 -4.69 3.38 13.72
C HIS A 54 -3.51 2.64 13.07
N PRO A 55 -3.51 1.29 13.08
CA PRO A 55 -2.38 0.52 12.63
C PRO A 55 -2.38 0.32 11.12
N VAL A 56 -1.19 0.35 10.53
CA VAL A 56 -0.93 0.04 9.13
C VAL A 56 0.25 -0.91 9.00
N VAL A 57 0.31 -1.63 7.90
CA VAL A 57 1.42 -2.51 7.54
C VAL A 57 2.16 -1.99 6.33
N HIS A 58 3.48 -2.04 6.38
CA HIS A 58 4.35 -1.82 5.23
C HIS A 58 5.20 -3.06 4.97
N LEU A 59 5.37 -3.40 3.70
CA LEU A 59 6.26 -4.49 3.26
C LEU A 59 7.24 -3.96 2.22
N HIS A 60 8.53 -4.09 2.51
CA HIS A 60 9.59 -3.92 1.53
C HIS A 60 9.93 -5.27 0.91
N VAL A 61 9.88 -5.34 -0.42
CA VAL A 61 10.13 -6.55 -1.17
C VAL A 61 11.47 -6.43 -1.89
N PHE A 62 12.42 -7.28 -1.51
CA PHE A 62 13.71 -7.42 -2.17
C PHE A 62 13.71 -8.65 -3.07
N ASN A 63 14.51 -8.63 -4.12
CA ASN A 63 14.91 -9.87 -4.80
C ASN A 63 16.24 -10.38 -4.24
N THR A 64 16.69 -11.57 -4.68
CA THR A 64 17.98 -12.15 -4.26
C THR A 64 19.20 -11.35 -4.74
N GLN A 65 19.03 -10.46 -5.71
CA GLN A 65 20.06 -9.54 -6.19
C GLN A 65 20.18 -8.27 -5.32
N GLY A 66 19.30 -8.09 -4.35
CA GLY A 66 19.30 -6.94 -3.45
C GLY A 66 18.57 -5.71 -4.00
N ASP A 67 17.87 -5.83 -5.13
CA ASP A 67 17.02 -4.76 -5.65
C ASP A 67 15.73 -4.67 -4.84
N ILE A 68 15.13 -3.48 -4.78
CA ILE A 68 13.90 -3.21 -4.02
C ILE A 68 12.75 -2.97 -4.99
N TYR A 69 11.64 -3.68 -4.81
CA TYR A 69 10.42 -3.42 -5.57
C TYR A 69 9.70 -2.19 -5.04
N LEU A 70 9.35 -1.26 -5.92
CA LEU A 70 8.52 -0.11 -5.62
C LEU A 70 7.28 -0.12 -6.49
N GLN A 71 6.14 0.23 -5.90
CA GLN A 71 4.91 0.49 -6.64
C GLN A 71 4.86 1.93 -7.14
N LYS A 72 4.21 2.15 -8.26
CA LYS A 72 3.92 3.50 -8.76
C LYS A 72 2.50 3.90 -8.41
N ARG A 73 2.35 5.01 -7.73
CA ARG A 73 1.04 5.58 -7.39
C ARG A 73 0.38 6.13 -8.64
N PRO A 74 -0.92 5.84 -8.88
CA PRO A 74 -1.65 6.43 -10.00
C PRO A 74 -1.72 7.96 -9.92
N GLU A 75 -1.85 8.59 -11.08
CA GLU A 75 -1.99 10.05 -11.19
C GLU A 75 -3.33 10.58 -10.62
N TRP A 76 -4.33 9.72 -10.47
CA TRP A 76 -5.63 10.09 -9.90
C TRP A 76 -5.65 10.11 -8.36
N LYS A 77 -4.59 9.66 -7.68
CA LYS A 77 -4.51 9.73 -6.21
C LYS A 77 -4.43 11.18 -5.74
N ASP A 78 -5.19 11.51 -4.69
CA ASP A 78 -5.19 12.85 -4.08
C ASP A 78 -3.86 13.18 -3.40
N ILE A 79 -3.21 12.17 -2.83
CA ILE A 79 -1.96 12.33 -2.09
C ILE A 79 -0.82 11.72 -2.89
N GLN A 80 0.23 12.53 -3.16
CA GLN A 80 1.47 12.11 -3.84
C GLN A 80 1.22 11.37 -5.17
N PRO A 81 0.41 11.91 -6.12
CA PRO A 81 0.12 11.26 -7.39
C PRO A 81 1.39 11.01 -8.20
N GLY A 82 1.43 9.88 -8.91
CA GLY A 82 2.49 9.51 -9.84
C GLY A 82 3.86 9.20 -9.23
N LYS A 83 3.99 9.24 -7.90
CA LYS A 83 5.25 8.96 -7.22
C LYS A 83 5.44 7.47 -6.96
N TRP A 84 6.70 7.08 -6.78
CA TRP A 84 7.07 5.73 -6.40
C TRP A 84 7.05 5.58 -4.88
N ASP A 85 6.58 4.44 -4.40
CA ASP A 85 6.31 4.19 -2.99
C ASP A 85 6.71 2.77 -2.59
N THR A 86 6.69 2.50 -1.28
CA THR A 86 6.89 1.16 -0.69
C THR A 86 6.06 0.11 -1.43
N ALA A 87 6.63 -1.07 -1.62
CA ALA A 87 6.01 -2.16 -2.40
C ALA A 87 4.57 -2.47 -1.99
N VAL A 88 4.31 -2.58 -0.69
CA VAL A 88 2.98 -2.81 -0.11
C VAL A 88 2.77 -1.89 1.07
N GLY A 89 1.63 -1.22 1.12
CA GLY A 89 1.20 -0.43 2.25
C GLY A 89 -0.32 -0.47 2.38
N GLY A 90 -0.82 -0.76 3.57
CA GLY A 90 -2.26 -0.85 3.78
C GLY A 90 -2.66 -0.86 5.24
N HIS A 91 -3.95 -0.68 5.46
CA HIS A 91 -4.54 -0.63 6.80
C HIS A 91 -4.79 -2.03 7.36
N ILE A 92 -4.75 -2.13 8.68
CA ILE A 92 -5.23 -3.32 9.39
C ILE A 92 -6.72 -3.13 9.64
N ASP A 93 -7.54 -4.05 9.16
CA ASP A 93 -8.98 -4.01 9.39
C ASP A 93 -9.32 -4.48 10.80
N LEU A 94 -10.47 -4.03 11.31
CA LEU A 94 -10.95 -4.46 12.61
C LEU A 94 -11.09 -5.98 12.66
N GLY A 95 -10.42 -6.60 13.64
CA GLY A 95 -10.42 -8.06 13.83
C GLY A 95 -9.26 -8.79 13.14
N GLU A 96 -8.45 -8.11 12.32
CA GLU A 96 -7.25 -8.71 11.74
C GLU A 96 -6.04 -8.60 12.67
N SER A 97 -5.16 -9.61 12.59
CA SER A 97 -3.79 -9.48 13.12
C SER A 97 -2.89 -8.74 12.12
N VAL A 98 -1.74 -8.27 12.59
CA VAL A 98 -0.71 -7.65 11.72
C VAL A 98 -0.33 -8.58 10.57
N GLU A 99 -0.09 -9.87 10.85
CA GLU A 99 0.31 -10.85 9.83
C GLU A 99 -0.79 -11.10 8.80
N ILE A 100 -2.05 -11.25 9.23
CA ILE A 100 -3.19 -11.45 8.33
C ILE A 100 -3.35 -10.24 7.42
N ALA A 101 -3.33 -9.03 7.96
CA ALA A 101 -3.43 -7.80 7.17
C ALA A 101 -2.29 -7.68 6.15
N LEU A 102 -1.05 -7.98 6.57
CA LEU A 102 0.11 -7.95 5.68
C LEU A 102 -0.03 -8.91 4.51
N LYS A 103 -0.44 -10.14 4.76
CA LYS A 103 -0.66 -11.15 3.72
C LYS A 103 -1.79 -10.77 2.78
N ARG A 104 -2.88 -10.23 3.31
CA ARG A 104 -4.02 -9.75 2.52
C ARG A 104 -3.61 -8.60 1.61
N GLU A 105 -2.96 -7.58 2.15
CA GLU A 105 -2.51 -6.41 1.38
C GLU A 105 -1.49 -6.79 0.29
N ALA A 106 -0.54 -7.67 0.61
CA ALA A 106 0.43 -8.15 -0.37
C ALA A 106 -0.24 -8.91 -1.52
N HIS A 107 -1.25 -9.71 -1.23
CA HIS A 107 -2.04 -10.40 -2.24
C HIS A 107 -2.87 -9.41 -3.08
N GLU A 108 -3.58 -8.50 -2.44
CA GLU A 108 -4.44 -7.52 -3.13
C GLU A 108 -3.64 -6.58 -4.02
N GLU A 109 -2.52 -6.06 -3.54
CA GLU A 109 -1.72 -5.07 -4.28
C GLU A 109 -0.76 -5.69 -5.30
N LEU A 110 -0.10 -6.79 -4.99
CA LEU A 110 0.97 -7.38 -5.80
C LEU A 110 0.73 -8.82 -6.24
N GLY A 111 -0.35 -9.46 -5.83
CA GLY A 111 -0.65 -10.85 -6.18
C GLY A 111 0.30 -11.87 -5.57
N ILE A 112 1.05 -11.51 -4.54
CA ILE A 112 2.00 -12.41 -3.87
C ILE A 112 1.38 -13.02 -2.61
N THR A 113 1.61 -14.32 -2.39
CA THR A 113 1.06 -15.08 -1.25
C THR A 113 2.08 -15.93 -0.53
N ASP A 114 3.04 -16.47 -1.26
CA ASP A 114 4.06 -17.39 -0.73
C ASP A 114 5.36 -16.64 -0.42
N PHE A 115 5.39 -15.98 0.72
CA PHE A 115 6.56 -15.27 1.22
C PHE A 115 6.61 -15.29 2.74
N THR A 116 7.79 -15.13 3.30
CA THR A 116 8.02 -15.07 4.75
C THR A 116 8.42 -13.64 5.14
N PRO A 117 7.54 -12.88 5.80
CA PRO A 117 7.88 -11.53 6.24
C PRO A 117 8.75 -11.55 7.50
N GLU A 118 9.64 -10.59 7.60
CA GLU A 118 10.41 -10.27 8.79
C GLU A 118 9.99 -8.91 9.31
N LEU A 119 9.50 -8.84 10.55
CA LEU A 119 9.20 -7.57 11.21
C LEU A 119 10.50 -6.85 11.56
N LEU A 120 10.67 -5.63 11.06
CA LEU A 120 11.85 -4.80 11.33
C LEU A 120 11.66 -3.91 12.55
N THR A 121 10.56 -3.18 12.59
CA THR A 121 10.22 -2.23 13.66
C THR A 121 8.78 -1.75 13.52
N SER A 122 8.35 -0.96 14.50
CA SER A 122 7.15 -0.13 14.38
C SER A 122 7.47 1.31 14.76
N TYR A 123 6.76 2.26 14.20
CA TYR A 123 6.88 3.67 14.53
C TYR A 123 5.57 4.41 14.31
N VAL A 124 5.41 5.56 14.96
CA VAL A 124 4.25 6.44 14.76
C VAL A 124 4.57 7.45 13.66
N PHE A 125 3.70 7.47 12.66
CA PHE A 125 3.67 8.49 11.62
C PHE A 125 2.52 9.45 11.88
N GLU A 126 2.75 10.74 11.68
CA GLU A 126 1.72 11.76 11.82
C GLU A 126 1.81 12.78 10.69
N SER A 127 0.67 13.05 10.07
CA SER A 127 0.49 14.12 9.09
C SER A 127 -0.61 15.08 9.54
N SER A 128 -0.94 16.08 8.73
CA SER A 128 -2.08 16.96 9.00
C SER A 128 -3.42 16.21 9.02
N ARG A 129 -3.51 15.07 8.34
CA ARG A 129 -4.75 14.32 8.13
C ARG A 129 -4.90 13.11 9.05
N GLU A 130 -3.79 12.45 9.42
CA GLU A 130 -3.86 11.14 10.05
C GLU A 130 -2.68 10.88 10.99
N LYS A 131 -2.85 9.89 11.84
CA LYS A 131 -1.82 9.36 12.73
C LYS A 131 -1.82 7.84 12.66
N GLU A 132 -0.72 7.25 12.27
CA GLU A 132 -0.59 5.81 12.00
C GLU A 132 0.47 5.16 12.89
N LEU A 133 0.17 3.96 13.40
CA LEU A 133 1.17 3.06 13.94
C LEU A 133 1.61 2.12 12.82
N VAL A 134 2.81 2.33 12.28
CA VAL A 134 3.32 1.63 11.12
C VAL A 134 4.14 0.42 11.54
N PHE A 135 3.73 -0.78 11.12
CA PHE A 135 4.49 -2.01 11.29
C PHE A 135 5.27 -2.31 10.01
N VAL A 136 6.59 -2.16 10.07
CA VAL A 136 7.47 -2.27 8.90
C VAL A 136 8.06 -3.66 8.80
N HIS A 137 7.88 -4.29 7.63
CA HIS A 137 8.36 -5.62 7.31
C HIS A 137 9.24 -5.60 6.06
N LYS A 138 10.07 -6.61 5.92
CA LYS A 138 10.77 -6.93 4.68
C LYS A 138 10.62 -8.40 4.33
N THR A 139 10.78 -8.72 3.06
CA THR A 139 10.89 -10.09 2.55
C THR A 139 11.82 -10.14 1.35
N VAL A 140 12.33 -11.33 1.04
CA VAL A 140 13.03 -11.62 -0.22
C VAL A 140 12.09 -12.48 -1.07
N TYR A 141 11.81 -12.04 -2.29
CA TYR A 141 10.85 -12.68 -3.19
C TYR A 141 11.32 -12.58 -4.64
N ASP A 142 11.49 -13.72 -5.30
CA ASP A 142 11.92 -13.82 -6.71
C ASP A 142 10.81 -14.33 -7.63
N GLY A 143 9.61 -14.57 -7.10
CA GLY A 143 8.46 -14.98 -7.89
C GLY A 143 7.88 -13.85 -8.73
N GLU A 144 6.84 -14.15 -9.48
CA GLU A 144 6.15 -13.18 -10.30
C GLU A 144 5.33 -12.23 -9.43
N ILE A 145 5.32 -10.94 -9.81
CA ILE A 145 4.56 -9.87 -9.16
C ILE A 145 3.53 -9.35 -10.15
N TYR A 146 2.28 -9.28 -9.71
CA TYR A 146 1.13 -8.83 -10.49
C TYR A 146 0.51 -7.59 -9.82
N PRO A 147 1.00 -6.38 -10.14
CA PRO A 147 0.40 -5.15 -9.58
C PRO A 147 -1.08 -5.07 -9.90
N SER A 148 -1.90 -4.72 -8.91
CA SER A 148 -3.34 -4.55 -9.11
C SER A 148 -3.64 -3.32 -9.96
N ASN A 149 -4.89 -3.20 -10.43
CA ASN A 149 -5.37 -2.03 -11.19
C ASN A 149 -5.50 -0.75 -10.35
N GLU A 150 -5.35 -0.85 -9.03
CA GLU A 150 -5.28 0.31 -8.14
C GLU A 150 -3.91 1.00 -8.16
N LEU A 151 -2.92 0.35 -8.76
CA LEU A 151 -1.55 0.85 -8.94
C LEU A 151 -1.29 1.16 -10.41
N ASP A 152 -0.34 2.05 -10.68
CA ASP A 152 0.19 2.31 -12.01
C ASP A 152 1.45 1.45 -12.26
N GLY A 153 1.35 0.16 -11.93
CA GLY A 153 2.45 -0.79 -12.03
C GLY A 153 3.48 -0.68 -10.93
N GLY A 154 4.64 -1.20 -11.20
CA GLY A 154 5.78 -1.22 -10.29
C GLY A 154 6.98 -1.90 -10.95
N ARG A 155 8.14 -1.80 -10.32
CA ARG A 155 9.36 -2.48 -10.77
C ARG A 155 10.37 -2.61 -9.65
N PHE A 156 11.37 -3.45 -9.85
CA PHE A 156 12.58 -3.46 -9.03
C PHE A 156 13.50 -2.29 -9.38
N TRP A 157 14.03 -1.67 -8.34
CA TRP A 157 15.01 -0.58 -8.41
C TRP A 157 16.32 -1.06 -7.80
N LYS A 158 17.42 -0.71 -8.43
CA LYS A 158 18.74 -0.87 -7.82
C LYS A 158 18.92 0.13 -6.69
N ILE A 159 19.65 -0.26 -5.67
CA ILE A 159 19.94 0.62 -4.52
C ILE A 159 20.60 1.93 -4.97
N GLU A 160 21.52 1.86 -5.92
CA GLU A 160 22.18 3.04 -6.48
C GLU A 160 21.22 3.98 -7.19
N GLU A 161 20.24 3.44 -7.95
CA GLU A 161 19.20 4.25 -8.58
C GLU A 161 18.35 4.98 -7.54
N ILE A 162 18.01 4.31 -6.43
CA ILE A 162 17.25 4.93 -5.35
C ILE A 162 18.06 6.07 -4.73
N LYS A 163 19.33 5.84 -4.39
CA LYS A 163 20.21 6.85 -3.81
C LYS A 163 20.36 8.10 -4.71
N GLU A 164 20.53 7.90 -6.01
CA GLU A 164 20.70 8.97 -6.99
C GLU A 164 19.43 9.84 -7.13
N ASN A 165 18.26 9.28 -6.81
CA ASN A 165 16.97 9.94 -7.00
C ASN A 165 16.31 10.41 -5.68
N LEU A 166 16.97 10.25 -4.54
CA LEU A 166 16.48 10.79 -3.27
C LEU A 166 16.42 12.31 -3.29
N GLY A 167 15.37 12.87 -2.70
CA GLY A 167 15.18 14.32 -2.61
C GLY A 167 14.78 15.01 -3.90
N LYS A 168 14.51 14.26 -4.98
CA LYS A 168 14.13 14.80 -6.30
C LYS A 168 12.62 14.78 -6.56
N GLY A 169 11.80 14.42 -5.57
CA GLY A 169 10.35 14.35 -5.71
C GLY A 169 9.85 13.15 -6.51
N ILE A 170 10.70 12.15 -6.76
CA ILE A 170 10.36 10.91 -7.49
C ILE A 170 9.68 9.91 -6.57
N PHE A 171 10.14 9.83 -5.32
CA PHE A 171 9.58 8.96 -4.29
C PHE A 171 8.65 9.73 -3.36
N THR A 172 7.73 9.02 -2.71
CA THR A 172 6.94 9.62 -1.64
C THR A 172 7.85 10.04 -0.47
N PRO A 173 7.54 11.14 0.23
CA PRO A 173 8.30 11.53 1.41
C PRO A 173 8.32 10.43 2.49
N ASN A 174 7.23 9.71 2.63
CA ASN A 174 7.10 8.61 3.59
C ASN A 174 8.09 7.49 3.30
N PHE A 175 8.23 7.09 2.04
CA PHE A 175 9.22 6.09 1.63
C PHE A 175 10.65 6.55 1.94
N GLU A 176 11.00 7.78 1.58
CA GLU A 176 12.34 8.32 1.82
C GLU A 176 12.67 8.41 3.32
N GLU A 177 11.71 8.82 4.16
CA GLU A 177 11.88 8.85 5.61
C GLU A 177 12.02 7.46 6.21
N GLU A 178 11.20 6.50 5.75
CA GLU A 178 11.23 5.13 6.26
C GLU A 178 12.55 4.43 5.92
N LEU A 179 13.12 4.65 4.73
CA LEU A 179 14.45 4.13 4.39
C LEU A 179 15.51 4.50 5.42
N LYS A 180 15.45 5.73 5.94
CA LYS A 180 16.39 6.21 6.97
C LYS A 180 16.06 5.62 8.34
N LYS A 181 14.79 5.62 8.74
CA LYS A 181 14.34 5.16 10.06
C LYS A 181 14.66 3.71 10.33
N VAL A 182 14.47 2.85 9.33
CA VAL A 182 14.66 1.40 9.51
C VAL A 182 16.03 0.91 9.04
N SER A 183 16.90 1.82 8.62
CA SER A 183 18.23 1.48 8.09
C SER A 183 18.17 0.42 6.99
N LEU A 184 17.14 0.50 6.15
CA LEU A 184 16.88 -0.48 5.10
C LEU A 184 18.04 -0.51 4.07
N ILE A 185 18.67 0.65 3.89
CA ILE A 185 19.89 0.85 3.10
C ILE A 185 20.97 1.34 4.07
N PRO A 186 21.94 0.49 4.47
CA PRO A 186 22.90 0.82 5.56
C PRO A 186 23.68 2.12 5.36
N SER A 187 23.96 2.52 4.12
CA SER A 187 24.72 3.72 3.81
C SER A 187 23.93 5.03 3.95
N LEU A 188 22.62 4.98 4.25
CA LEU A 188 21.78 6.15 4.50
C LEU A 188 21.60 6.46 5.99
N SER A 189 22.16 5.63 6.88
CA SER A 189 22.05 5.73 8.33
C SER A 189 23.07 6.71 8.95
N LYS A 190 23.22 7.91 8.37
CA LYS A 190 24.08 8.96 8.97
C LYS A 190 23.37 10.30 8.92
#